data_d56c23cffb55ece4fccb5f8ea7d10417
#
_entry.id   d56c23cffb55ece4fccb5f8ea7d10417
#
_cell.length_a   1.000
_cell.length_b   1.000
_cell.length_c   1.000
_cell.angle_alpha   90.00
_cell.angle_beta   90.00
_cell.angle_gamma   90.00
#
_symmetry.space_group_name_H-M   'P 1'
#
loop_
_entity.id
_entity.type
_entity.pdbx_description
1 polymer ?
#
loop_
_entity_poly.entity_id
_entity_poly.type
_entity_poly.pdbx_seq_one_letter_code
_entity_poly.pdbx_strand_id
1 'polypeptide(L)'
;MKYLIIGIVMSVACFKAQADEVKCLALNIYHEARNQPFLGKLAVGFVTLNRVKSDKFPDTVCEVVKQGQVSKWWKEQYGKEVPLKNKCHFSWWCDGKSDEPIEKEVWELTRALAFQMYYGQFFAFDLTGGATHYHADYVNPYWAKKKEKVMQIKNHIFYK
;
A
#
# COMPACT_ATOMS: atom_id res chain seq x y z
N MET A 1 -34.73 6.49 -22.22
CA MET A 1 -33.50 7.29 -22.17
C MET A 1 -32.94 7.58 -20.77
N LYS A 2 -33.74 7.78 -19.72
CA LYS A 2 -33.26 8.03 -18.34
C LYS A 2 -32.41 6.89 -17.75
N TYR A 3 -32.71 5.63 -18.04
CA TYR A 3 -32.00 4.48 -17.49
C TYR A 3 -30.61 4.23 -18.10
N LEU A 4 -30.38 4.67 -19.34
CA LEU A 4 -29.07 4.52 -20.01
C LEU A 4 -28.00 5.45 -19.40
N ILE A 5 -28.41 6.63 -18.98
CA ILE A 5 -27.51 7.63 -18.37
C ILE A 5 -27.04 7.17 -16.97
N ILE A 6 -27.93 6.55 -16.17
CA ILE A 6 -27.58 6.06 -14.83
C ILE A 6 -26.53 4.94 -14.90
N GLY A 7 -26.68 4.00 -15.85
CA GLY A 7 -25.72 2.91 -16.03
C GLY A 7 -24.31 3.39 -16.43
N ILE A 8 -24.21 4.42 -17.26
CA ILE A 8 -22.92 4.99 -17.71
C ILE A 8 -22.22 5.71 -16.55
N VAL A 9 -22.95 6.49 -15.74
CA VAL A 9 -22.38 7.20 -14.59
C VAL A 9 -21.86 6.23 -13.53
N MET A 10 -22.56 5.14 -13.24
CA MET A 10 -22.09 4.12 -12.29
C MET A 10 -20.83 3.40 -12.79
N SER A 11 -20.73 3.08 -14.07
CA SER A 11 -19.54 2.43 -14.62
C SER A 11 -18.30 3.32 -14.52
N VAL A 12 -18.43 4.61 -14.85
CA VAL A 12 -17.30 5.56 -14.79
C VAL A 12 -16.80 5.76 -13.36
N ALA A 13 -17.68 5.83 -12.37
CA ALA A 13 -17.31 5.96 -10.97
C ALA A 13 -16.54 4.72 -10.45
N CYS A 14 -16.97 3.52 -10.83
CA CYS A 14 -16.29 2.29 -10.46
C CYS A 14 -14.88 2.21 -11.06
N PHE A 15 -14.70 2.54 -12.33
CA PHE A 15 -13.39 2.56 -12.99
C PHE A 15 -12.42 3.57 -12.34
N LYS A 16 -12.92 4.75 -11.95
CA LYS A 16 -12.11 5.75 -11.26
C LYS A 16 -11.63 5.25 -9.88
N ALA A 17 -12.52 4.66 -9.10
CA ALA A 17 -12.17 4.10 -7.79
C ALA A 17 -11.09 3.02 -7.91
N GLN A 18 -11.21 2.11 -8.87
CA GLN A 18 -10.19 1.08 -9.13
C GLN A 18 -8.85 1.66 -9.60
N ALA A 19 -8.86 2.71 -10.42
CA ALA A 19 -7.65 3.40 -10.86
C ALA A 19 -6.92 4.06 -9.68
N ASP A 20 -7.66 4.62 -8.71
CA ASP A 20 -7.10 5.19 -7.50
C ASP A 20 -6.45 4.12 -6.60
N GLU A 21 -7.07 2.94 -6.46
CA GLU A 21 -6.52 1.80 -5.71
C GLU A 21 -5.19 1.30 -6.31
N VAL A 22 -5.13 1.15 -7.64
CA VAL A 22 -3.90 0.78 -8.35
C VAL A 22 -2.82 1.85 -8.15
N LYS A 23 -3.19 3.14 -8.21
CA LYS A 23 -2.25 4.25 -7.96
C LYS A 23 -1.71 4.20 -6.53
N CYS A 24 -2.55 3.96 -5.51
CA CYS A 24 -2.11 3.82 -4.13
C CYS A 24 -1.11 2.66 -3.97
N LEU A 25 -1.39 1.49 -4.58
CA LEU A 25 -0.48 0.35 -4.56
C LEU A 25 0.86 0.68 -5.22
N ALA A 26 0.82 1.34 -6.38
CA ALA A 26 2.01 1.73 -7.11
C ALA A 26 2.88 2.71 -6.31
N LEU A 27 2.27 3.74 -5.70
CA LEU A 27 2.98 4.69 -4.84
C LEU A 27 3.63 3.98 -3.67
N ASN A 28 2.92 3.06 -3.02
CA ASN A 28 3.48 2.32 -1.90
C ASN A 28 4.69 1.46 -2.31
N ILE A 29 4.58 0.69 -3.39
CA ILE A 29 5.71 -0.11 -3.91
C ILE A 29 6.88 0.81 -4.31
N TYR A 30 6.60 1.95 -4.93
CA TYR A 30 7.64 2.91 -5.34
C TYR A 30 8.40 3.45 -4.13
N HIS A 31 7.72 4.05 -3.16
CA HIS A 31 8.38 4.69 -2.01
C HIS A 31 9.08 3.70 -1.09
N GLU A 32 8.51 2.53 -0.88
CA GLU A 32 9.05 1.51 0.01
C GLU A 32 10.11 0.60 -0.64
N ALA A 33 10.04 0.40 -1.95
CA ALA A 33 10.84 -0.64 -2.61
C ALA A 33 11.51 -0.22 -3.92
N ARG A 34 11.60 1.07 -4.27
CA ARG A 34 12.21 1.49 -5.56
C ARG A 34 13.63 0.96 -5.75
N ASN A 35 14.43 0.90 -4.69
CA ASN A 35 15.82 0.41 -4.67
C ASN A 35 15.93 -1.11 -4.43
N GLN A 36 14.80 -1.82 -4.34
CA GLN A 36 14.77 -3.26 -4.16
C GLN A 36 14.79 -3.99 -5.51
N PRO A 37 15.27 -5.24 -5.55
CA PRO A 37 15.09 -6.10 -6.71
C PRO A 37 13.60 -6.33 -6.99
N PHE A 38 13.27 -6.87 -8.17
CA PHE A 38 11.89 -7.12 -8.58
C PHE A 38 11.08 -7.92 -7.55
N LEU A 39 11.67 -8.99 -6.98
CA LEU A 39 11.04 -9.78 -5.92
C LEU A 39 10.76 -8.98 -4.66
N GLY A 40 11.61 -8.00 -4.32
CA GLY A 40 11.37 -7.10 -3.19
C GLY A 40 10.20 -6.16 -3.43
N LYS A 41 10.05 -5.65 -4.66
CA LYS A 41 8.89 -4.85 -5.06
C LYS A 41 7.59 -5.67 -4.99
N LEU A 42 7.62 -6.90 -5.51
CA LEU A 42 6.51 -7.86 -5.40
C LEU A 42 6.14 -8.11 -3.93
N ALA A 43 7.13 -8.40 -3.08
CA ALA A 43 6.90 -8.70 -1.68
C ALA A 43 6.23 -7.54 -0.92
N VAL A 44 6.66 -6.30 -1.14
CA VAL A 44 6.02 -5.11 -0.56
C VAL A 44 4.58 -4.95 -1.07
N GLY A 45 4.35 -5.16 -2.36
CA GLY A 45 3.00 -5.16 -2.93
C GLY A 45 2.10 -6.23 -2.31
N PHE A 46 2.61 -7.46 -2.13
CA PHE A 46 1.84 -8.53 -1.46
C PHE A 46 1.53 -8.21 0.00
N VAL A 47 2.45 -7.63 0.76
CA VAL A 47 2.14 -7.19 2.14
C VAL A 47 0.98 -6.21 2.14
N THR A 48 0.92 -5.27 1.21
CA THR A 48 -0.20 -4.32 1.10
C THR A 48 -1.52 -5.05 0.79
N LEU A 49 -1.52 -5.95 -0.20
CA LEU A 49 -2.69 -6.72 -0.57
C LEU A 49 -3.12 -7.74 0.50
N ASN A 50 -2.17 -8.31 1.25
CA ASN A 50 -2.46 -9.21 2.37
C ASN A 50 -3.10 -8.45 3.54
N ARG A 51 -2.71 -7.19 3.76
CA ARG A 51 -3.40 -6.33 4.73
C ARG A 51 -4.85 -6.12 4.33
N VAL A 52 -5.14 -5.77 3.07
CA VAL A 52 -6.51 -5.61 2.56
C VAL A 52 -7.36 -6.87 2.77
N LYS A 53 -6.77 -8.07 2.68
CA LYS A 53 -7.47 -9.34 2.90
C LYS A 53 -7.67 -9.71 4.37
N SER A 54 -7.06 -8.99 5.28
CA SER A 54 -7.06 -9.30 6.71
C SER A 54 -8.00 -8.38 7.46
N ASP A 55 -8.89 -8.94 8.26
CA ASP A 55 -9.83 -8.24 9.15
C ASP A 55 -9.17 -7.30 10.18
N LYS A 56 -7.83 -7.34 10.29
CA LYS A 56 -7.05 -6.48 11.18
C LYS A 56 -6.65 -5.15 10.55
N PHE A 57 -6.94 -4.97 9.27
CA PHE A 57 -6.57 -3.80 8.49
C PHE A 57 -7.78 -3.29 7.70
N PRO A 58 -7.71 -2.06 7.15
CA PRO A 58 -8.73 -1.57 6.22
C PRO A 58 -8.88 -2.48 4.99
N ASP A 59 -10.05 -2.45 4.37
CA ASP A 59 -10.43 -3.32 3.26
C ASP A 59 -10.14 -2.75 1.86
N THR A 60 -9.53 -1.55 1.79
CA THR A 60 -9.07 -0.95 0.54
C THR A 60 -7.56 -0.69 0.56
N VAL A 61 -6.93 -0.71 -0.62
CA VAL A 61 -5.48 -0.45 -0.74
C VAL A 61 -5.14 0.96 -0.29
N CYS A 62 -5.93 1.94 -0.72
CA CYS A 62 -5.68 3.34 -0.38
C CYS A 62 -5.78 3.59 1.14
N GLU A 63 -6.74 2.97 1.82
CA GLU A 63 -6.85 3.09 3.28
C GLU A 63 -5.72 2.37 4.02
N VAL A 64 -5.31 1.18 3.57
CA VAL A 64 -4.15 0.47 4.11
C VAL A 64 -2.88 1.32 3.96
N VAL A 65 -2.67 1.95 2.79
CA VAL A 65 -1.51 2.80 2.52
C VAL A 65 -1.51 4.05 3.39
N LYS A 66 -2.67 4.66 3.57
CA LYS A 66 -2.86 5.89 4.35
C LYS A 66 -3.02 5.67 5.85
N GLN A 67 -3.01 4.41 6.30
CA GLN A 67 -3.23 4.06 7.70
C GLN A 67 -2.16 4.67 8.62
N GLY A 68 -2.60 5.36 9.68
CA GLY A 68 -1.73 5.98 10.66
C GLY A 68 -2.50 6.62 11.79
N GLN A 69 -1.76 7.22 12.72
CA GLN A 69 -2.39 8.01 13.78
C GLN A 69 -2.83 9.37 13.21
N VAL A 70 -4.04 9.78 13.58
CA VAL A 70 -4.61 11.07 13.18
C VAL A 70 -4.67 12.05 14.35
N SER A 71 -4.64 13.33 14.02
CA SER A 71 -4.77 14.40 15.01
C SER A 71 -6.17 14.43 15.59
N LYS A 72 -6.29 14.20 16.90
CA LYS A 72 -7.56 14.31 17.63
C LYS A 72 -8.16 15.70 17.50
N TRP A 73 -7.32 16.73 17.62
CA TRP A 73 -7.74 18.12 17.53
C TRP A 73 -8.41 18.45 16.19
N TRP A 74 -7.79 18.06 15.05
CA TRP A 74 -8.38 18.29 13.72
C TRP A 74 -9.68 17.51 13.53
N LYS A 75 -9.74 16.29 14.06
CA LYS A 75 -10.95 15.45 13.98
C LYS A 75 -12.10 16.06 14.80
N GLU A 76 -11.83 16.54 16.01
CA GLU A 76 -12.83 17.13 16.90
C GLU A 76 -13.31 18.50 16.41
N GLN A 77 -12.40 19.38 15.93
CA GLN A 77 -12.75 20.73 15.53
C GLN A 77 -13.38 20.83 14.14
N TYR A 78 -12.94 19.99 13.20
CA TYR A 78 -13.28 20.14 11.76
C TYR A 78 -13.80 18.85 11.12
N GLY A 79 -13.92 17.75 11.85
CA GLY A 79 -14.27 16.43 11.31
C GLY A 79 -13.25 15.88 10.29
N LYS A 80 -12.02 16.41 10.28
CA LYS A 80 -10.98 16.05 9.31
C LYS A 80 -9.95 15.12 9.92
N GLU A 81 -9.68 14.02 9.24
CA GLU A 81 -8.62 13.08 9.61
C GLU A 81 -7.28 13.54 9.01
N VAL A 82 -6.54 14.33 9.79
CA VAL A 82 -5.21 14.80 9.43
C VAL A 82 -4.18 13.87 10.05
N PRO A 83 -3.35 13.17 9.26
CA PRO A 83 -2.34 12.25 9.79
C PRO A 83 -1.28 13.00 10.60
N LEU A 84 -0.85 12.39 11.70
CA LEU A 84 0.27 12.89 12.49
C LEU A 84 1.58 12.58 11.76
N LYS A 85 2.45 13.60 11.67
CA LYS A 85 3.74 13.47 10.99
C LYS A 85 4.57 12.31 11.56
N ASN A 86 5.09 11.45 10.67
CA ASN A 86 5.89 10.27 10.99
C ASN A 86 5.16 9.22 11.88
N LYS A 87 3.83 9.19 11.88
CA LYS A 87 3.02 8.22 12.65
C LYS A 87 2.15 7.33 11.76
N CYS A 88 2.51 7.19 10.48
CA CYS A 88 1.84 6.31 9.53
C CYS A 88 2.54 4.95 9.46
N HIS A 89 1.79 3.91 9.06
CA HIS A 89 2.34 2.57 8.88
C HIS A 89 3.35 2.52 7.73
N PHE A 90 3.08 3.25 6.64
CA PHE A 90 4.03 3.56 5.58
C PHE A 90 4.49 5.00 5.78
N SER A 91 5.76 5.15 6.15
CA SER A 91 6.29 6.43 6.66
C SER A 91 6.24 7.56 5.63
N TRP A 92 6.41 7.23 4.35
CA TRP A 92 6.43 8.19 3.26
C TRP A 92 5.12 8.99 3.14
N TRP A 93 3.96 8.37 3.45
CA TRP A 93 2.65 9.01 3.36
C TRP A 93 2.47 10.23 4.26
N CYS A 94 3.16 10.28 5.40
CA CYS A 94 3.01 11.40 6.36
C CYS A 94 4.35 11.93 6.88
N ASP A 95 5.43 11.83 6.12
CA ASP A 95 6.73 12.40 6.46
C ASP A 95 6.82 13.91 6.15
N GLY A 96 5.85 14.44 5.43
CA GLY A 96 5.74 15.85 5.06
C GLY A 96 6.56 16.24 3.84
N LYS A 97 7.02 15.25 3.05
CA LYS A 97 7.66 15.46 1.75
C LYS A 97 6.65 15.29 0.62
N SER A 98 7.09 15.57 -0.61
CA SER A 98 6.29 15.30 -1.79
C SER A 98 6.19 13.80 -2.06
N ASP A 99 4.98 13.31 -2.32
CA ASP A 99 4.70 11.91 -2.69
C ASP A 99 4.84 11.67 -4.20
N GLU A 100 5.19 12.70 -4.98
CA GLU A 100 5.35 12.57 -6.43
C GLU A 100 6.61 11.77 -6.78
N PRO A 101 6.50 10.69 -7.58
CA PRO A 101 7.63 9.89 -8.01
C PRO A 101 8.58 10.70 -8.92
N ILE A 102 9.86 10.68 -8.59
CA ILE A 102 10.89 11.46 -9.31
C ILE A 102 11.51 10.65 -10.46
N GLU A 103 11.71 9.33 -10.23
CA GLU A 103 12.37 8.43 -11.19
C GLU A 103 11.33 7.84 -12.16
N LYS A 104 11.17 8.49 -13.30
CA LYS A 104 10.10 8.19 -14.28
C LYS A 104 10.08 6.72 -14.72
N GLU A 105 11.22 6.14 -15.07
CA GLU A 105 11.29 4.74 -15.51
C GLU A 105 10.88 3.77 -14.40
N VAL A 106 11.39 3.98 -13.18
CA VAL A 106 11.02 3.15 -12.02
C VAL A 106 9.54 3.28 -11.70
N TRP A 107 8.98 4.48 -11.84
CA TRP A 107 7.57 4.75 -11.65
C TRP A 107 6.69 3.98 -12.64
N GLU A 108 7.01 4.04 -13.94
CA GLU A 108 6.23 3.32 -14.97
C GLU A 108 6.28 1.80 -14.77
N LEU A 109 7.46 1.25 -14.45
CA LEU A 109 7.60 -0.17 -14.10
C LEU A 109 6.75 -0.52 -12.86
N THR A 110 6.76 0.33 -11.85
CA THR A 110 6.02 0.08 -10.60
C THR A 110 4.51 0.19 -10.82
N ARG A 111 4.06 1.11 -11.66
CA ARG A 111 2.64 1.21 -12.06
C ARG A 111 2.16 -0.03 -12.79
N ALA A 112 2.94 -0.51 -13.77
CA ALA A 112 2.62 -1.74 -14.50
C ALA A 112 2.55 -2.95 -13.56
N LEU A 113 3.51 -3.06 -12.63
CA LEU A 113 3.53 -4.11 -11.62
C LEU A 113 2.30 -4.03 -10.70
N ALA A 114 1.98 -2.85 -10.17
CA ALA A 114 0.83 -2.66 -9.30
C ALA A 114 -0.50 -3.00 -10.00
N PHE A 115 -0.64 -2.62 -11.27
CA PHE A 115 -1.79 -2.99 -12.08
C PHE A 115 -1.96 -4.51 -12.18
N GLN A 116 -0.90 -5.22 -12.55
CA GLN A 116 -0.92 -6.68 -12.66
C GLN A 116 -1.22 -7.35 -11.32
N MET A 117 -0.65 -6.85 -10.23
CA MET A 117 -0.90 -7.37 -8.88
C MET A 117 -2.34 -7.13 -8.44
N TYR A 118 -2.88 -5.93 -8.64
CA TYR A 118 -4.22 -5.56 -8.21
C TYR A 118 -5.30 -6.40 -8.93
N TYR A 119 -5.14 -6.62 -10.23
CA TYR A 119 -6.06 -7.45 -11.03
C TYR A 119 -5.77 -8.96 -10.96
N GLY A 120 -4.89 -9.40 -10.08
CA GLY A 120 -4.74 -10.80 -9.71
C GLY A 120 -3.88 -11.65 -10.63
N GLN A 121 -3.10 -11.07 -11.53
CA GLN A 121 -2.23 -11.86 -12.42
C GLN A 121 -1.11 -12.61 -11.65
N PHE A 122 -0.82 -12.20 -10.41
CA PHE A 122 0.17 -12.83 -9.52
C PHE A 122 -0.44 -13.55 -8.32
N PHE A 123 -1.77 -13.68 -8.21
CA PHE A 123 -2.41 -14.25 -7.00
C PHE A 123 -1.96 -15.67 -6.65
N ALA A 124 -1.56 -16.46 -7.63
CA ALA A 124 -1.06 -17.82 -7.40
C ALA A 124 0.33 -17.86 -6.74
N PHE A 125 1.00 -16.72 -6.58
CA PHE A 125 2.41 -16.64 -6.23
C PHE A 125 2.73 -15.62 -5.14
N ASP A 126 1.89 -15.51 -4.09
CA ASP A 126 2.30 -14.71 -2.92
C ASP A 126 3.53 -15.35 -2.26
N LEU A 127 4.70 -14.90 -2.75
CA LEU A 127 6.01 -15.37 -2.25
C LEU A 127 6.21 -15.05 -0.76
N THR A 128 5.43 -14.12 -0.20
CA THR A 128 5.51 -13.76 1.23
C THR A 128 4.67 -14.68 2.11
N GLY A 129 3.91 -15.60 1.49
CA GLY A 129 3.09 -16.58 2.19
C GLY A 129 2.11 -15.94 3.18
N GLY A 130 1.52 -14.78 2.85
CA GLY A 130 0.56 -14.06 3.68
C GLY A 130 1.18 -13.06 4.66
N ALA A 131 2.45 -12.66 4.49
CA ALA A 131 3.06 -11.65 5.36
C ALA A 131 2.28 -10.32 5.32
N THR A 132 2.11 -9.73 6.49
CA THR A 132 1.43 -8.42 6.68
C THR A 132 2.36 -7.36 7.24
N HIS A 133 3.60 -7.73 7.60
CA HIS A 133 4.59 -6.83 8.18
C HIS A 133 5.96 -7.05 7.57
N TYR A 134 6.76 -6.00 7.51
CA TYR A 134 8.19 -6.09 7.22
C TYR A 134 8.93 -4.94 7.87
N HIS A 135 10.24 -5.07 7.97
CA HIS A 135 11.16 -4.00 8.36
C HIS A 135 12.50 -4.17 7.65
N ALA A 136 13.28 -3.11 7.62
CA ALA A 136 14.65 -3.19 7.13
C ALA A 136 15.55 -3.91 8.13
N ASP A 137 16.53 -4.68 7.65
CA ASP A 137 17.40 -5.54 8.47
C ASP A 137 18.27 -4.79 9.48
N TYR A 138 18.47 -3.48 9.28
CA TYR A 138 19.19 -2.60 10.20
C TYR A 138 18.32 -2.00 11.31
N VAL A 139 17.01 -2.34 11.39
CA VAL A 139 16.12 -1.95 12.49
C VAL A 139 15.61 -3.21 13.21
N ASN A 140 15.26 -3.07 14.49
CA ASN A 140 14.74 -4.18 15.30
C ASN A 140 13.47 -3.74 16.00
N PRO A 141 12.31 -3.71 15.34
CA PRO A 141 11.08 -3.26 15.94
C PRO A 141 10.58 -4.29 16.97
N TYR A 142 10.04 -3.78 18.07
CA TYR A 142 9.52 -4.60 19.17
C TYR A 142 8.55 -5.71 18.74
N TRP A 143 7.71 -5.42 17.74
CA TRP A 143 6.72 -6.38 17.26
C TRP A 143 7.32 -7.57 16.50
N ALA A 144 8.53 -7.44 15.92
CA ALA A 144 9.16 -8.52 15.14
C ALA A 144 9.39 -9.80 15.96
N LYS A 145 9.69 -9.63 17.26
CA LYS A 145 9.88 -10.78 18.17
C LYS A 145 8.60 -11.59 18.45
N LYS A 146 7.42 -11.01 18.12
CA LYS A 146 6.10 -11.62 18.37
C LYS A 146 5.47 -12.20 17.11
N LYS A 147 6.17 -12.14 15.98
CA LYS A 147 5.67 -12.55 14.68
C LYS A 147 6.57 -13.64 14.08
N GLU A 148 5.96 -14.48 13.26
CA GLU A 148 6.69 -15.48 12.49
C GLU A 148 7.46 -14.80 11.36
N LYS A 149 8.79 -14.96 11.35
CA LYS A 149 9.64 -14.57 10.23
C LYS A 149 9.41 -15.52 9.06
N VAL A 150 8.97 -15.01 7.94
CA VAL A 150 8.68 -15.80 6.74
C VAL A 150 9.91 -15.87 5.83
N MET A 151 10.48 -14.71 5.50
CA MET A 151 11.58 -14.62 4.54
C MET A 151 12.34 -13.30 4.66
N GLN A 152 13.45 -13.24 3.95
CA GLN A 152 14.22 -12.00 3.76
C GLN A 152 14.56 -11.84 2.28
N ILE A 153 14.34 -10.64 1.74
CA ILE A 153 14.75 -10.26 0.40
C ILE A 153 15.61 -9.01 0.53
N LYS A 154 16.88 -9.13 0.18
CA LYS A 154 17.89 -8.09 0.37
C LYS A 154 17.83 -7.58 1.80
N ASN A 155 17.51 -6.31 2.03
CA ASN A 155 17.44 -5.71 3.35
C ASN A 155 16.02 -5.60 3.94
N HIS A 156 15.01 -6.26 3.36
CA HIS A 156 13.68 -6.37 3.95
C HIS A 156 13.41 -7.76 4.53
N ILE A 157 12.97 -7.82 5.78
CA ILE A 157 12.58 -9.04 6.49
C ILE A 157 11.07 -9.02 6.66
N PHE A 158 10.39 -10.09 6.20
CA PHE A 158 8.93 -10.20 6.13
C PHE A 158 8.38 -11.14 7.21
N TYR A 159 7.20 -10.79 7.75
CA TYR A 159 6.57 -11.47 8.90
C TYR A 159 5.05 -11.60 8.73
N LYS A 160 4.52 -12.70 9.29
CA LYS A 160 3.08 -12.92 9.51
C LYS A 160 2.59 -12.40 10.85
#